data_f2b97db4a48ec989b6575d8bc097329f
#
_entry.id   f2b97db4a48ec989b6575d8bc097329f
#
_cell.length_a   1.000
_cell.length_b   1.000
_cell.length_c   1.000
_cell.angle_alpha   90.00
_cell.angle_beta   90.00
_cell.angle_gamma   90.00
#
_symmetry.space_group_name_H-M   'P 1'
#
loop_
_entity.id
_entity.type
_entity.pdbx_description
1 polymer ?
#
loop_
_entity_poly.entity_id
_entity_poly.type
_entity_poly.pdbx_seq_one_letter_code
_entity_poly.pdbx_strand_id
1 'polypeptide(L)'
;MDELTLEKFEEASEIVKQVTLETKLVYSEYFSAQTGNRVYFKPENMQYTGAYKVRGAYYKISTLSEEEKSRGLITASAGNHAQGVAYAARLAGVKATVVMPTTTPLIKVNRTKGYGADVVLEGDVFDEACAHAYKLAEEHGYTFVHPFDDLDVAAGQGSIAMEIIKELPTVDYILVPIGGGGLCTGVSTLAKMLNPKIKVIGVEPAGASCMKESLRQGKVVTLPQVNTIADGTAVKRPGEKLFPYIQENVDEIITIDDNELIVAFLDMVENHKMIVENSGLLTVAALKHIKAEKKKVVSILSLSLIHI
;
A
#
# COMPACT_ATOMS: atom_id res chain seq x y z
N MET A 1 -13.51 -17.53 -10.73
CA MET A 1 -12.65 -17.23 -9.57
C MET A 1 -11.87 -15.98 -9.92
N ASP A 2 -11.96 -14.96 -9.09
CA ASP A 2 -11.09 -13.80 -9.25
C ASP A 2 -9.67 -14.22 -8.92
N GLU A 3 -8.85 -14.41 -9.94
CA GLU A 3 -7.43 -14.71 -9.80
C GLU A 3 -6.60 -13.51 -10.28
N LEU A 4 -5.39 -13.37 -9.72
CA LEU A 4 -4.40 -12.45 -10.23
C LEU A 4 -3.68 -13.11 -11.41
N THR A 5 -4.02 -12.69 -12.63
CA THR A 5 -3.38 -13.14 -13.87
C THR A 5 -2.49 -12.06 -14.47
N LEU A 6 -1.59 -12.43 -15.38
CA LEU A 6 -0.74 -11.45 -16.06
C LEU A 6 -1.59 -10.45 -16.85
N GLU A 7 -2.61 -10.92 -17.56
CA GLU A 7 -3.53 -10.07 -18.33
C GLU A 7 -4.22 -9.04 -17.42
N LYS A 8 -4.66 -9.46 -16.21
CA LYS A 8 -5.27 -8.55 -15.23
C LYS A 8 -4.28 -7.47 -14.76
N PHE A 9 -3.01 -7.81 -14.55
CA PHE A 9 -1.99 -6.84 -14.19
C PHE A 9 -1.65 -5.89 -15.34
N GLU A 10 -1.62 -6.38 -16.58
CA GLU A 10 -1.40 -5.55 -17.78
C GLU A 10 -2.56 -4.56 -17.94
N GLU A 11 -3.80 -5.03 -17.86
CA GLU A 11 -4.99 -4.18 -17.89
C GLU A 11 -4.97 -3.13 -16.79
N ALA A 12 -4.73 -3.55 -15.54
CA ALA A 12 -4.63 -2.63 -14.40
C ALA A 12 -3.55 -1.57 -14.61
N SER A 13 -2.39 -1.96 -15.15
CA SER A 13 -1.29 -1.05 -15.41
C SER A 13 -1.65 0.02 -16.46
N GLU A 14 -2.35 -0.36 -17.53
CA GLU A 14 -2.79 0.59 -18.56
C GLU A 14 -3.89 1.53 -18.03
N ILE A 15 -4.82 1.03 -17.24
CA ILE A 15 -5.89 1.83 -16.65
C ILE A 15 -5.34 2.85 -15.64
N VAL A 16 -4.47 2.43 -14.72
CA VAL A 16 -3.97 3.34 -13.68
C VAL A 16 -3.02 4.41 -14.18
N LYS A 17 -2.32 4.20 -15.30
CA LYS A 17 -1.48 5.22 -15.95
C LYS A 17 -2.22 6.53 -16.25
N GLN A 18 -3.54 6.45 -16.47
CA GLN A 18 -4.35 7.61 -16.80
C GLN A 18 -4.53 8.56 -15.62
N VAL A 19 -4.31 8.08 -14.40
CA VAL A 19 -4.67 8.80 -13.17
C VAL A 19 -3.54 8.86 -12.15
N THR A 20 -2.37 8.33 -12.49
CA THR A 20 -1.22 8.30 -11.59
C THR A 20 0.00 8.98 -12.21
N LEU A 21 0.91 9.43 -11.35
CA LEU A 21 2.24 9.83 -11.78
C LEU A 21 3.09 8.58 -12.02
N GLU A 22 3.85 8.55 -13.11
CA GLU A 22 4.93 7.60 -13.28
C GLU A 22 6.07 8.00 -12.35
N THR A 23 6.09 7.44 -11.14
CA THR A 23 7.12 7.72 -10.14
C THR A 23 8.43 7.04 -10.55
N LYS A 24 9.28 7.76 -11.28
CA LYS A 24 10.57 7.25 -11.78
C LYS A 24 11.45 6.76 -10.64
N LEU A 25 12.27 5.74 -10.91
CA LEU A 25 13.24 5.23 -9.96
C LEU A 25 14.31 6.31 -9.66
N VAL A 26 14.57 6.52 -8.38
CA VAL A 26 15.59 7.46 -7.90
C VAL A 26 16.77 6.67 -7.35
N TYR A 27 17.94 6.77 -8.00
CA TYR A 27 19.16 6.14 -7.50
C TYR A 27 19.63 6.82 -6.21
N SER A 28 20.02 6.02 -5.22
CA SER A 28 20.57 6.49 -3.97
C SER A 28 22.05 6.18 -3.88
N GLU A 29 22.91 7.18 -4.06
CA GLU A 29 24.34 7.04 -3.85
C GLU A 29 24.65 6.72 -2.38
N TYR A 30 23.99 7.41 -1.46
CA TYR A 30 24.17 7.25 -0.02
C TYR A 30 23.91 5.82 0.45
N PHE A 31 22.72 5.26 0.20
CA PHE A 31 22.41 3.90 0.61
C PHE A 31 23.16 2.84 -0.21
N SER A 32 23.52 3.14 -1.45
CA SER A 32 24.36 2.23 -2.25
C SER A 32 25.75 2.09 -1.65
N ALA A 33 26.35 3.18 -1.21
CA ALA A 33 27.66 3.15 -0.53
C ALA A 33 27.61 2.39 0.80
N GLN A 34 26.53 2.60 1.58
CA GLN A 34 26.37 1.94 2.88
C GLN A 34 26.16 0.41 2.78
N THR A 35 25.43 -0.04 1.76
CA THR A 35 25.00 -1.45 1.66
C THR A 35 25.86 -2.28 0.70
N GLY A 36 26.74 -1.67 -0.08
CA GLY A 36 27.47 -2.35 -1.15
C GLY A 36 26.58 -2.79 -2.33
N ASN A 37 25.35 -2.29 -2.40
CA ASN A 37 24.37 -2.58 -3.43
C ASN A 37 24.11 -1.34 -4.32
N ARG A 38 23.35 -1.51 -5.39
CA ARG A 38 22.81 -0.41 -6.18
C ARG A 38 21.36 -0.19 -5.75
N VAL A 39 21.14 0.79 -4.88
CA VAL A 39 19.84 1.06 -4.28
C VAL A 39 19.08 2.11 -5.09
N TYR A 40 17.83 1.83 -5.36
CA TYR A 40 16.88 2.72 -6.03
C TYR A 40 15.62 2.86 -5.17
N PHE A 41 15.01 4.03 -5.18
CA PHE A 41 13.71 4.27 -4.58
C PHE A 41 12.62 4.31 -5.64
N LYS A 42 11.49 3.65 -5.38
CA LYS A 42 10.23 3.85 -6.08
C LYS A 42 9.38 4.83 -5.26
N PRO A 43 9.35 6.13 -5.60
CA PRO A 43 8.82 7.16 -4.71
C PRO A 43 7.29 7.32 -4.80
N GLU A 44 6.53 6.31 -4.38
CA GLU A 44 5.06 6.36 -4.33
C GLU A 44 4.51 7.38 -3.31
N ASN A 45 5.35 7.87 -2.40
CA ASN A 45 5.06 9.03 -1.56
C ASN A 45 4.89 10.33 -2.37
N MET A 46 5.30 10.35 -3.63
CA MET A 46 5.16 11.49 -4.55
C MET A 46 3.93 11.42 -5.44
N GLN A 47 3.05 10.42 -5.28
CA GLN A 47 1.77 10.35 -5.99
C GLN A 47 0.85 11.53 -5.66
N TYR A 48 -0.16 11.78 -6.48
CA TYR A 48 -1.11 12.89 -6.33
C TYR A 48 -1.74 12.98 -4.93
N THR A 49 -2.02 11.82 -4.29
CA THR A 49 -2.55 11.78 -2.92
C THR A 49 -1.45 11.60 -1.86
N GLY A 50 -0.18 11.62 -2.27
CA GLY A 50 0.94 11.30 -1.39
C GLY A 50 1.05 9.81 -1.03
N ALA A 51 0.41 8.92 -1.81
CA ALA A 51 0.36 7.50 -1.50
C ALA A 51 0.02 6.64 -2.73
N TYR A 52 0.54 5.41 -2.75
CA TYR A 52 0.24 4.43 -3.80
C TYR A 52 -1.24 4.00 -3.88
N LYS A 53 -2.02 4.24 -2.83
CA LYS A 53 -3.40 3.76 -2.67
C LYS A 53 -4.33 4.11 -3.83
N VAL A 54 -4.09 5.22 -4.53
CA VAL A 54 -4.88 5.63 -5.69
C VAL A 54 -4.89 4.57 -6.80
N ARG A 55 -3.79 3.83 -6.98
CA ARG A 55 -3.65 2.80 -8.01
C ARG A 55 -4.71 1.70 -7.86
N GLY A 56 -4.73 1.04 -6.71
CA GLY A 56 -5.69 -0.02 -6.43
C GLY A 56 -7.12 0.49 -6.32
N ALA A 57 -7.34 1.67 -5.72
CA ALA A 57 -8.67 2.26 -5.64
C ALA A 57 -9.25 2.54 -7.04
N TYR A 58 -8.46 3.14 -7.93
CA TYR A 58 -8.94 3.46 -9.27
C TYR A 58 -9.19 2.22 -10.12
N TYR A 59 -8.29 1.23 -10.07
CA TYR A 59 -8.51 -0.01 -10.81
C TYR A 59 -9.76 -0.73 -10.29
N LYS A 60 -9.95 -0.85 -8.97
CA LYS A 60 -11.20 -1.40 -8.40
C LYS A 60 -12.44 -0.70 -8.91
N ILE A 61 -12.44 0.63 -8.94
CA ILE A 61 -13.59 1.41 -9.43
C ILE A 61 -13.81 1.16 -10.94
N SER A 62 -12.76 0.97 -11.72
CA SER A 62 -12.86 0.71 -13.16
C SER A 62 -13.51 -0.63 -13.49
N THR A 63 -13.37 -1.63 -12.60
CA THR A 63 -13.96 -2.97 -12.79
C THR A 63 -15.45 -3.05 -12.45
N LEU A 64 -16.01 -2.00 -11.84
CA LEU A 64 -17.42 -1.97 -11.44
C LEU A 64 -18.34 -1.75 -12.63
N SER A 65 -19.50 -2.41 -12.60
CA SER A 65 -20.58 -2.14 -13.55
C SER A 65 -21.13 -0.72 -13.40
N GLU A 66 -21.78 -0.21 -14.43
CA GLU A 66 -22.42 1.11 -14.38
C GLU A 66 -23.54 1.17 -13.31
N GLU A 67 -24.18 0.05 -13.03
CA GLU A 67 -25.16 -0.05 -11.94
C GLU A 67 -24.50 0.11 -10.58
N GLU A 68 -23.37 -0.59 -10.31
CA GLU A 68 -22.61 -0.43 -9.07
C GLU A 68 -22.08 1.00 -8.91
N LYS A 69 -21.52 1.58 -9.97
CA LYS A 69 -21.05 2.97 -9.97
C LYS A 69 -22.19 3.95 -9.68
N SER A 70 -23.38 3.71 -10.22
CA SER A 70 -24.54 4.59 -10.02
C SER A 70 -25.04 4.62 -8.58
N ARG A 71 -24.92 3.50 -7.86
CA ARG A 71 -25.24 3.42 -6.42
C ARG A 71 -24.22 4.16 -5.56
N GLY A 72 -22.98 4.25 -6.00
CA GLY A 72 -21.86 4.89 -5.30
C GLY A 72 -20.99 3.92 -4.51
N LEU A 73 -19.92 4.46 -3.96
CA LEU A 73 -18.87 3.73 -3.25
C LEU A 73 -18.86 4.09 -1.77
N ILE A 74 -18.39 3.16 -0.95
CA ILE A 74 -18.13 3.43 0.46
C ILE A 74 -16.81 2.76 0.89
N THR A 75 -16.12 3.40 1.84
CA THR A 75 -14.98 2.80 2.53
C THR A 75 -14.90 3.30 3.96
N ALA A 76 -14.18 2.56 4.81
CA ALA A 76 -13.80 3.00 6.14
C ALA A 76 -12.28 3.22 6.17
N SER A 77 -11.86 4.46 6.40
CA SER A 77 -10.44 4.81 6.56
C SER A 77 -10.29 6.26 6.97
N ALA A 78 -9.41 6.54 7.92
CA ALA A 78 -9.04 7.91 8.29
C ALA A 78 -7.70 8.38 7.66
N GLY A 79 -7.13 7.62 6.72
CA GLY A 79 -5.79 7.85 6.20
C GLY A 79 -5.67 7.87 4.69
N ASN A 80 -4.55 7.32 4.21
CA ASN A 80 -4.17 7.33 2.78
C ASN A 80 -5.18 6.60 1.88
N HIS A 81 -5.85 5.55 2.38
CA HIS A 81 -6.87 4.86 1.60
C HIS A 81 -8.12 5.72 1.36
N ALA A 82 -8.57 6.45 2.39
CA ALA A 82 -9.68 7.39 2.27
C ALA A 82 -9.44 8.41 1.15
N GLN A 83 -8.26 9.03 1.14
CA GLN A 83 -7.88 10.01 0.12
C GLN A 83 -7.72 9.37 -1.26
N GLY A 84 -7.15 8.16 -1.32
CA GLY A 84 -7.01 7.39 -2.56
C GLY A 84 -8.37 7.06 -3.20
N VAL A 85 -9.33 6.59 -2.41
CA VAL A 85 -10.70 6.30 -2.87
C VAL A 85 -11.42 7.58 -3.29
N ALA A 86 -11.37 8.64 -2.47
CA ALA A 86 -12.01 9.91 -2.78
C ALA A 86 -11.50 10.52 -4.10
N TYR A 87 -10.18 10.53 -4.28
CA TYR A 87 -9.54 11.03 -5.50
C TYR A 87 -9.90 10.17 -6.72
N ALA A 88 -9.79 8.83 -6.59
CA ALA A 88 -10.11 7.90 -7.66
C ALA A 88 -11.58 7.97 -8.08
N ALA A 89 -12.50 8.04 -7.12
CA ALA A 89 -13.93 8.17 -7.36
C ALA A 89 -14.26 9.47 -8.10
N ARG A 90 -13.65 10.59 -7.68
CA ARG A 90 -13.81 11.88 -8.38
C ARG A 90 -13.38 11.79 -9.84
N LEU A 91 -12.24 11.17 -10.14
CA LEU A 91 -11.76 11.01 -11.51
C LEU A 91 -12.66 10.10 -12.35
N ALA A 92 -13.24 9.08 -11.73
CA ALA A 92 -14.19 8.17 -12.36
C ALA A 92 -15.63 8.75 -12.47
N GLY A 93 -15.89 9.92 -11.90
CA GLY A 93 -17.23 10.51 -11.86
C GLY A 93 -18.23 9.77 -10.96
N VAL A 94 -17.74 9.02 -9.98
CA VAL A 94 -18.55 8.20 -9.06
C VAL A 94 -18.60 8.86 -7.68
N LYS A 95 -19.76 8.82 -7.03
CA LYS A 95 -19.91 9.31 -5.64
C LYS A 95 -19.21 8.35 -4.67
N ALA A 96 -18.49 8.91 -3.70
CA ALA A 96 -17.83 8.13 -2.65
C ALA A 96 -18.19 8.67 -1.26
N THR A 97 -18.51 7.77 -0.36
CA THR A 97 -18.70 8.02 1.06
C THR A 97 -17.54 7.42 1.83
N VAL A 98 -16.95 8.17 2.75
CA VAL A 98 -15.85 7.71 3.60
C VAL A 98 -16.28 7.81 5.06
N VAL A 99 -16.29 6.68 5.76
CA VAL A 99 -16.59 6.64 7.19
C VAL A 99 -15.29 6.70 7.98
N MET A 100 -15.22 7.60 8.94
CA MET A 100 -14.05 7.83 9.81
C MET A 100 -14.49 7.86 11.26
N PRO A 101 -13.62 7.45 12.21
CA PRO A 101 -13.87 7.70 13.63
C PRO A 101 -14.08 9.19 13.93
N THR A 102 -14.90 9.48 14.93
CA THR A 102 -15.13 10.86 15.42
C THR A 102 -13.85 11.53 15.92
N THR A 103 -12.89 10.73 16.37
CA THR A 103 -11.56 11.16 16.84
C THR A 103 -10.60 11.54 15.72
N THR A 104 -11.00 11.38 14.44
CA THR A 104 -10.14 11.66 13.29
C THR A 104 -9.75 13.15 13.22
N PRO A 105 -8.45 13.49 13.10
CA PRO A 105 -8.00 14.87 12.97
C PRO A 105 -8.67 15.60 11.80
N LEU A 106 -9.13 16.85 12.04
CA LEU A 106 -9.85 17.65 11.05
C LEU A 106 -9.09 17.82 9.73
N ILE A 107 -7.76 17.84 9.76
CA ILE A 107 -6.95 17.93 8.53
C ILE A 107 -7.18 16.74 7.60
N LYS A 108 -7.32 15.52 8.16
CA LYS A 108 -7.59 14.30 7.38
C LYS A 108 -9.01 14.32 6.80
N VAL A 109 -9.98 14.76 7.61
CA VAL A 109 -11.38 14.94 7.19
C VAL A 109 -11.46 15.93 6.04
N ASN A 110 -10.87 17.11 6.21
CA ASN A 110 -10.93 18.18 5.22
C ASN A 110 -10.23 17.82 3.91
N ARG A 111 -9.09 17.12 3.98
CA ARG A 111 -8.40 16.63 2.77
C ARG A 111 -9.27 15.64 1.99
N THR A 112 -9.91 14.69 2.68
CA THR A 112 -10.79 13.70 2.03
C THR A 112 -11.99 14.40 1.38
N LYS A 113 -12.63 15.36 2.06
CA LYS A 113 -13.68 16.20 1.47
C LYS A 113 -13.16 17.02 0.29
N GLY A 114 -11.95 17.56 0.37
CA GLY A 114 -11.29 18.29 -0.72
C GLY A 114 -11.09 17.47 -1.99
N TYR A 115 -10.98 16.15 -1.86
CA TYR A 115 -10.98 15.23 -3.01
C TYR A 115 -12.38 14.88 -3.53
N GLY A 116 -13.44 15.38 -2.90
CA GLY A 116 -14.83 15.27 -3.40
C GLY A 116 -15.65 14.15 -2.77
N ALA A 117 -15.18 13.48 -1.73
CA ALA A 117 -15.97 12.48 -1.03
C ALA A 117 -16.84 13.08 0.09
N ASP A 118 -17.99 12.48 0.31
CA ASP A 118 -18.78 12.70 1.52
C ASP A 118 -18.10 11.99 2.70
N VAL A 119 -17.97 12.68 3.84
CA VAL A 119 -17.36 12.10 5.04
C VAL A 119 -18.40 11.98 6.15
N VAL A 120 -18.56 10.77 6.65
CA VAL A 120 -19.38 10.42 7.80
C VAL A 120 -18.44 10.15 8.99
N LEU A 121 -18.68 10.84 10.11
CA LEU A 121 -17.94 10.62 11.35
C LEU A 121 -18.81 9.75 12.28
N GLU A 122 -18.32 8.54 12.60
CA GLU A 122 -19.06 7.57 13.39
C GLU A 122 -18.13 6.66 14.19
N GLY A 123 -18.47 6.42 15.44
CA GLY A 123 -17.69 5.64 16.37
C GLY A 123 -16.42 6.35 16.84
N ASP A 124 -15.79 5.81 17.89
CA ASP A 124 -14.57 6.37 18.47
C ASP A 124 -13.30 5.68 17.96
N VAL A 125 -13.44 4.47 17.43
CA VAL A 125 -12.34 3.64 16.92
C VAL A 125 -12.63 3.15 15.48
N PHE A 126 -11.58 2.70 14.81
CA PHE A 126 -11.67 2.24 13.42
C PHE A 126 -12.68 1.11 13.21
N ASP A 127 -12.75 0.15 14.14
CA ASP A 127 -13.64 -1.01 14.00
C ASP A 127 -15.13 -0.60 14.01
N GLU A 128 -15.49 0.40 14.81
CA GLU A 128 -16.85 0.95 14.84
C GLU A 128 -17.19 1.70 13.55
N ALA A 129 -16.29 2.55 13.08
CA ALA A 129 -16.45 3.23 11.80
C ALA A 129 -16.57 2.23 10.63
N CYS A 130 -15.80 1.14 10.66
CA CYS A 130 -15.83 0.08 9.67
C CYS A 130 -17.18 -0.68 9.69
N ALA A 131 -17.67 -1.03 10.87
CA ALA A 131 -18.98 -1.67 11.04
C ALA A 131 -20.12 -0.78 10.51
N HIS A 132 -20.04 0.53 10.80
CA HIS A 132 -21.01 1.49 10.26
C HIS A 132 -20.95 1.60 8.73
N ALA A 133 -19.74 1.60 8.15
CA ALA A 133 -19.58 1.62 6.71
C ALA A 133 -20.20 0.38 6.02
N TYR A 134 -20.04 -0.81 6.61
CA TYR A 134 -20.70 -2.01 6.10
C TYR A 134 -22.22 -1.92 6.19
N LYS A 135 -22.75 -1.38 7.30
CA LYS A 135 -24.20 -1.15 7.45
C LYS A 135 -24.75 -0.22 6.37
N LEU A 136 -24.07 0.92 6.15
CA LEU A 136 -24.47 1.85 5.08
C LEU A 136 -24.35 1.24 3.68
N ALA A 137 -23.33 0.39 3.46
CA ALA A 137 -23.17 -0.34 2.20
C ALA A 137 -24.37 -1.23 1.93
N GLU A 138 -24.85 -1.98 2.93
CA GLU A 138 -26.03 -2.84 2.82
C GLU A 138 -27.33 -2.02 2.63
N GLU A 139 -27.53 -0.97 3.42
CA GLU A 139 -28.73 -0.12 3.39
C GLU A 139 -28.90 0.62 2.06
N HIS A 140 -27.82 1.09 1.45
CA HIS A 140 -27.84 1.92 0.25
C HIS A 140 -27.36 1.19 -1.01
N GLY A 141 -26.89 -0.03 -0.89
CA GLY A 141 -26.32 -0.79 -2.00
C GLY A 141 -24.99 -0.25 -2.49
N TYR A 142 -24.24 0.47 -1.65
CA TYR A 142 -22.91 0.98 -2.02
C TYR A 142 -21.90 -0.16 -2.21
N THR A 143 -21.00 0.00 -3.17
CA THR A 143 -19.86 -0.91 -3.29
C THR A 143 -18.79 -0.55 -2.27
N PHE A 144 -18.46 -1.50 -1.39
CA PHE A 144 -17.38 -1.31 -0.40
C PHE A 144 -16.02 -1.48 -1.06
N VAL A 145 -15.19 -0.43 -1.02
CA VAL A 145 -13.81 -0.47 -1.51
C VAL A 145 -12.88 -0.79 -0.34
N HIS A 146 -12.45 -2.06 -0.26
CA HIS A 146 -11.62 -2.53 0.86
C HIS A 146 -10.20 -1.94 0.79
N PRO A 147 -9.58 -1.55 1.93
CA PRO A 147 -8.25 -0.93 1.94
C PRO A 147 -7.12 -1.84 1.48
N PHE A 148 -7.30 -3.16 1.45
CA PHE A 148 -6.29 -4.14 1.04
C PHE A 148 -6.85 -5.51 0.61
N ASP A 149 -7.82 -6.12 1.30
CA ASP A 149 -8.27 -7.50 1.08
C ASP A 149 -9.24 -7.65 -0.11
N ASP A 150 -8.79 -7.22 -1.27
CA ASP A 150 -9.50 -7.24 -2.55
C ASP A 150 -8.48 -7.47 -3.68
N LEU A 151 -8.71 -8.46 -4.55
CA LEU A 151 -7.77 -8.83 -5.61
C LEU A 151 -7.69 -7.78 -6.72
N ASP A 152 -8.76 -7.02 -6.99
CA ASP A 152 -8.72 -5.91 -7.94
C ASP A 152 -7.86 -4.77 -7.37
N VAL A 153 -8.04 -4.47 -6.07
CA VAL A 153 -7.16 -3.49 -5.39
C VAL A 153 -5.71 -3.95 -5.47
N ALA A 154 -5.43 -5.22 -5.18
CA ALA A 154 -4.07 -5.75 -5.26
C ALA A 154 -3.50 -5.71 -6.70
N ALA A 155 -4.31 -5.99 -7.72
CA ALA A 155 -3.91 -5.89 -9.12
C ALA A 155 -3.51 -4.47 -9.50
N GLY A 156 -4.30 -3.46 -9.11
CA GLY A 156 -3.95 -2.05 -9.30
C GLY A 156 -2.62 -1.67 -8.64
N GLN A 157 -2.35 -2.18 -7.41
CA GLN A 157 -1.07 -1.97 -6.73
C GLN A 157 0.10 -2.65 -7.46
N GLY A 158 -0.15 -3.77 -8.13
CA GLY A 158 0.84 -4.50 -8.92
C GLY A 158 1.43 -3.67 -10.07
N SER A 159 0.74 -2.64 -10.54
CA SER A 159 1.26 -1.70 -11.55
C SER A 159 2.60 -1.07 -11.14
N ILE A 160 2.89 -0.99 -9.85
CA ILE A 160 4.19 -0.54 -9.33
C ILE A 160 5.31 -1.47 -9.77
N ALA A 161 5.11 -2.79 -9.67
CA ALA A 161 6.08 -3.78 -10.13
C ALA A 161 6.26 -3.72 -11.66
N MET A 162 5.18 -3.50 -12.41
CA MET A 162 5.26 -3.30 -13.87
C MET A 162 6.17 -2.12 -14.22
N GLU A 163 6.00 -0.98 -13.55
CA GLU A 163 6.84 0.20 -13.76
C GLU A 163 8.30 -0.06 -13.34
N ILE A 164 8.54 -0.69 -12.18
CA ILE A 164 9.88 -1.03 -11.70
C ILE A 164 10.62 -1.91 -12.71
N ILE A 165 10.00 -3.01 -13.15
CA ILE A 165 10.64 -3.99 -14.02
C ILE A 165 10.84 -3.41 -15.44
N LYS A 166 9.93 -2.57 -15.91
CA LYS A 166 10.09 -1.87 -17.19
C LYS A 166 11.28 -0.91 -17.16
N GLU A 167 11.47 -0.16 -16.06
CA GLU A 167 12.56 0.81 -15.93
C GLU A 167 13.90 0.15 -15.55
N LEU A 168 13.86 -0.91 -14.74
CA LEU A 168 15.03 -1.68 -14.30
C LEU A 168 14.83 -3.19 -14.52
N PRO A 169 14.90 -3.69 -15.77
CA PRO A 169 14.64 -5.10 -16.09
C PRO A 169 15.56 -6.10 -15.37
N THR A 170 16.68 -5.60 -14.85
CA THR A 170 17.71 -6.39 -14.17
C THR A 170 17.66 -6.20 -12.64
N VAL A 171 16.52 -5.80 -12.08
CA VAL A 171 16.32 -5.72 -10.62
C VAL A 171 16.49 -7.09 -9.98
N ASP A 172 17.23 -7.14 -8.87
CA ASP A 172 17.46 -8.37 -8.11
C ASP A 172 16.51 -8.49 -6.92
N TYR A 173 16.24 -7.36 -6.22
CA TYR A 173 15.44 -7.30 -5.00
C TYR A 173 14.40 -6.17 -5.07
N ILE A 174 13.20 -6.45 -4.62
CA ILE A 174 12.15 -5.44 -4.40
C ILE A 174 11.71 -5.54 -2.94
N LEU A 175 11.86 -4.44 -2.18
CA LEU A 175 11.43 -4.34 -0.80
C LEU A 175 10.06 -3.66 -0.76
N VAL A 176 9.09 -4.31 -0.09
CA VAL A 176 7.69 -3.87 -0.07
C VAL A 176 7.20 -3.79 1.37
N PRO A 177 6.66 -2.64 1.82
CA PRO A 177 6.07 -2.55 3.16
C PRO A 177 4.76 -3.34 3.22
N ILE A 178 4.53 -4.03 4.34
CA ILE A 178 3.34 -4.83 4.58
C ILE A 178 2.54 -4.26 5.76
N GLY A 179 1.28 -3.93 5.49
CA GLY A 179 0.24 -3.82 6.50
C GLY A 179 -0.74 -4.98 6.32
N GLY A 180 -1.90 -4.75 5.70
CA GLY A 180 -2.86 -5.82 5.38
C GLY A 180 -2.47 -6.74 4.23
N GLY A 181 -1.45 -6.38 3.43
CA GLY A 181 -0.88 -7.22 2.38
C GLY A 181 -1.18 -6.81 0.93
N GLY A 182 -2.11 -5.89 0.67
CA GLY A 182 -2.55 -5.58 -0.70
C GLY A 182 -1.45 -5.13 -1.66
N LEU A 183 -0.57 -4.22 -1.22
CA LEU A 183 0.59 -3.77 -2.01
C LEU A 183 1.55 -4.93 -2.26
N CYS A 184 1.90 -5.66 -1.20
CA CYS A 184 2.85 -6.76 -1.28
C CYS A 184 2.35 -7.89 -2.18
N THR A 185 1.06 -8.24 -2.09
CA THR A 185 0.42 -9.22 -2.98
C THR A 185 0.55 -8.80 -4.45
N GLY A 186 0.14 -7.57 -4.79
CA GLY A 186 0.21 -7.10 -6.17
C GLY A 186 1.64 -7.09 -6.71
N VAL A 187 2.58 -6.52 -5.95
CA VAL A 187 3.98 -6.41 -6.36
C VAL A 187 4.65 -7.77 -6.46
N SER A 188 4.50 -8.64 -5.45
CA SER A 188 5.20 -9.93 -5.42
C SER A 188 4.68 -10.88 -6.49
N THR A 189 3.36 -10.97 -6.65
CA THR A 189 2.74 -11.85 -7.64
C THR A 189 3.19 -11.47 -9.05
N LEU A 190 3.08 -10.18 -9.43
CA LEU A 190 3.51 -9.75 -10.75
C LEU A 190 5.03 -9.90 -10.95
N ALA A 191 5.84 -9.54 -9.94
CA ALA A 191 7.29 -9.70 -10.05
C ALA A 191 7.69 -11.16 -10.31
N LYS A 192 7.06 -12.12 -9.63
CA LYS A 192 7.33 -13.55 -9.83
C LYS A 192 6.83 -14.06 -11.18
N MET A 193 5.70 -13.58 -11.67
CA MET A 193 5.19 -13.91 -13.01
C MET A 193 6.16 -13.45 -14.11
N LEU A 194 6.67 -12.23 -14.01
CA LEU A 194 7.57 -11.65 -15.01
C LEU A 194 9.00 -12.18 -14.92
N ASN A 195 9.50 -12.38 -13.71
CA ASN A 195 10.83 -12.93 -13.47
C ASN A 195 10.93 -13.59 -12.08
N PRO A 196 10.82 -14.93 -11.98
CA PRO A 196 10.87 -15.65 -10.72
C PRO A 196 12.20 -15.56 -9.96
N LYS A 197 13.25 -15.02 -10.60
CA LYS A 197 14.56 -14.78 -9.95
C LYS A 197 14.57 -13.53 -9.09
N ILE A 198 13.63 -12.58 -9.30
CA ILE A 198 13.50 -11.41 -8.44
C ILE A 198 13.14 -11.86 -7.02
N LYS A 199 13.90 -11.37 -6.05
CA LYS A 199 13.61 -11.59 -4.64
C LYS A 199 12.69 -10.49 -4.13
N VAL A 200 11.53 -10.87 -3.61
CA VAL A 200 10.60 -9.92 -2.98
C VAL A 200 10.69 -10.07 -1.47
N ILE A 201 11.08 -8.98 -0.81
CA ILE A 201 11.23 -8.91 0.64
C ILE A 201 10.09 -8.06 1.21
N GLY A 202 9.22 -8.71 1.96
CA GLY A 202 8.21 -8.01 2.74
C GLY A 202 8.81 -7.35 3.97
N VAL A 203 8.33 -6.16 4.34
CA VAL A 203 8.82 -5.45 5.52
C VAL A 203 7.65 -5.03 6.40
N GLU A 204 7.64 -5.50 7.64
CA GLU A 204 6.64 -5.15 8.66
C GLU A 204 7.28 -4.40 9.83
N PRO A 205 6.52 -3.52 10.53
CA PRO A 205 6.99 -3.03 11.82
C PRO A 205 6.98 -4.17 12.85
N ALA A 206 7.99 -4.24 13.71
CA ALA A 206 8.11 -5.28 14.73
C ALA A 206 6.89 -5.32 15.67
N GLY A 207 6.31 -4.14 15.96
CA GLY A 207 5.12 -4.02 16.79
C GLY A 207 3.78 -4.34 16.09
N ALA A 208 3.79 -4.71 14.80
CA ALA A 208 2.59 -5.07 14.03
C ALA A 208 2.92 -6.09 12.91
N SER A 209 3.59 -7.18 13.25
CA SER A 209 4.08 -8.19 12.30
C SER A 209 3.08 -9.34 12.09
N CYS A 210 1.83 -9.00 11.74
CA CYS A 210 0.75 -9.99 11.62
C CYS A 210 0.93 -10.96 10.44
N MET A 211 1.52 -10.52 9.33
CA MET A 211 1.78 -11.38 8.17
C MET A 211 2.90 -12.37 8.46
N LYS A 212 4.01 -11.93 9.07
CA LYS A 212 5.11 -12.82 9.46
C LYS A 212 4.63 -13.91 10.42
N GLU A 213 3.82 -13.53 11.41
CA GLU A 213 3.25 -14.50 12.34
C GLU A 213 2.28 -15.46 11.64
N SER A 214 1.49 -14.95 10.69
CA SER A 214 0.58 -15.78 9.89
C SER A 214 1.34 -16.80 9.02
N LEU A 215 2.44 -16.37 8.36
CA LEU A 215 3.30 -17.29 7.61
C LEU A 215 3.95 -18.34 8.50
N ARG A 216 4.42 -17.95 9.70
CA ARG A 216 4.99 -18.89 10.68
C ARG A 216 4.00 -19.97 11.10
N GLN A 217 2.70 -19.61 11.24
CA GLN A 217 1.63 -20.55 11.62
C GLN A 217 0.96 -21.25 10.44
N GLY A 218 1.25 -20.86 9.20
CA GLY A 218 0.60 -21.38 8.00
C GLY A 218 -0.89 -21.02 7.86
N LYS A 219 -1.37 -20.02 8.58
CA LYS A 219 -2.74 -19.52 8.55
C LYS A 219 -2.82 -18.06 8.97
N VAL A 220 -3.86 -17.37 8.53
CA VAL A 220 -4.11 -15.98 8.94
C VAL A 220 -4.35 -15.90 10.45
N VAL A 221 -3.58 -15.02 11.10
CA VAL A 221 -3.58 -14.80 12.56
C VAL A 221 -3.95 -13.35 12.87
N THR A 222 -4.72 -13.14 13.93
CA THR A 222 -4.98 -11.81 14.49
C THR A 222 -4.06 -11.56 15.67
N LEU A 223 -3.27 -10.50 15.63
CA LEU A 223 -2.46 -10.08 16.77
C LEU A 223 -3.35 -9.54 17.89
N PRO A 224 -3.03 -9.79 19.15
CA PRO A 224 -3.80 -9.27 20.28
C PRO A 224 -3.74 -7.74 20.37
N GLN A 225 -2.60 -7.17 19.99
CA GLN A 225 -2.36 -5.73 19.97
C GLN A 225 -1.34 -5.35 18.93
N VAL A 226 -1.33 -4.08 18.53
CA VAL A 226 -0.29 -3.47 17.70
C VAL A 226 0.28 -2.26 18.45
N ASN A 227 1.57 -2.05 18.32
CA ASN A 227 2.27 -0.92 18.94
C ASN A 227 3.45 -0.51 18.05
N THR A 228 3.27 0.52 17.24
CA THR A 228 4.29 1.05 16.34
C THR A 228 3.94 2.46 15.91
N ILE A 229 4.95 3.28 15.59
CA ILE A 229 4.79 4.60 14.98
C ILE A 229 4.46 4.54 13.48
N ALA A 230 4.51 3.36 12.87
CA ALA A 230 4.20 3.13 11.45
C ALA A 230 2.68 2.92 11.24
N ASP A 231 1.88 3.98 11.44
CA ASP A 231 0.41 3.94 11.42
C ASP A 231 -0.18 3.29 10.16
N GLY A 232 0.38 3.59 8.99
CA GLY A 232 -0.14 3.07 7.71
C GLY A 232 0.00 1.55 7.55
N THR A 233 0.80 0.90 8.40
CA THR A 233 1.03 -0.55 8.43
C THR A 233 0.67 -1.20 9.77
N ALA A 234 0.08 -0.43 10.72
CA ALA A 234 -0.34 -0.92 12.04
C ALA A 234 -1.63 -1.76 11.94
N VAL A 235 -1.54 -2.94 11.33
CA VAL A 235 -2.67 -3.84 11.07
C VAL A 235 -2.58 -5.07 11.98
N LYS A 236 -3.71 -5.40 12.64
CA LYS A 236 -3.79 -6.58 13.53
C LYS A 236 -3.93 -7.89 12.78
N ARG A 237 -4.58 -7.88 11.61
CA ARG A 237 -4.94 -9.08 10.85
C ARG A 237 -4.70 -8.84 9.37
N PRO A 238 -3.92 -9.69 8.68
CA PRO A 238 -3.72 -9.59 7.24
C PRO A 238 -4.98 -10.01 6.47
N GLY A 239 -5.04 -9.65 5.17
CA GLY A 239 -6.10 -10.06 4.27
C GLY A 239 -6.11 -11.58 4.08
N GLU A 240 -7.30 -12.19 4.17
CA GLU A 240 -7.47 -13.63 3.98
C GLU A 240 -7.29 -14.04 2.51
N LYS A 241 -7.80 -13.21 1.59
CA LYS A 241 -7.67 -13.44 0.13
C LYS A 241 -6.22 -13.26 -0.34
N LEU A 242 -5.44 -12.46 0.39
CA LEU A 242 -4.08 -12.08 0.01
C LEU A 242 -3.02 -13.02 0.56
N PHE A 243 -3.31 -13.67 1.69
CA PHE A 243 -2.37 -14.53 2.40
C PHE A 243 -1.76 -15.64 1.52
N PRO A 244 -2.54 -16.40 0.71
CA PRO A 244 -1.98 -17.43 -0.15
C PRO A 244 -0.96 -16.90 -1.16
N TYR A 245 -1.22 -15.74 -1.74
CA TYR A 245 -0.32 -15.10 -2.70
C TYR A 245 1.00 -14.66 -2.06
N ILE A 246 0.93 -14.11 -0.85
CA ILE A 246 2.13 -13.71 -0.11
C ILE A 246 2.95 -14.95 0.33
N GLN A 247 2.26 -15.99 0.78
CA GLN A 247 2.91 -17.27 1.14
C GLN A 247 3.67 -17.88 -0.03
N GLU A 248 3.16 -17.74 -1.25
CA GLU A 248 3.77 -18.30 -2.47
C GLU A 248 4.89 -17.40 -3.02
N ASN A 249 4.71 -16.08 -3.02
CA ASN A 249 5.51 -15.16 -3.82
C ASN A 249 6.51 -14.30 -3.04
N VAL A 250 6.42 -14.25 -1.70
CA VAL A 250 7.36 -13.48 -0.87
C VAL A 250 8.47 -14.37 -0.36
N ASP A 251 9.71 -13.99 -0.63
CA ASP A 251 10.88 -14.80 -0.27
C ASP A 251 11.23 -14.70 1.21
N GLU A 252 11.04 -13.54 1.82
CA GLU A 252 11.38 -13.28 3.23
C GLU A 252 10.53 -12.12 3.77
N ILE A 253 10.27 -12.12 5.09
CA ILE A 253 9.74 -10.96 5.80
C ILE A 253 10.72 -10.48 6.87
N ILE A 254 11.18 -9.24 6.73
CA ILE A 254 12.01 -8.52 7.70
C ILE A 254 11.10 -7.68 8.60
N THR A 255 11.37 -7.66 9.89
CA THR A 255 10.70 -6.78 10.86
C THR A 255 11.63 -5.66 11.31
N ILE A 256 11.11 -4.43 11.37
CA ILE A 256 11.85 -3.21 11.71
C ILE A 256 11.28 -2.62 12.99
N ASP A 257 12.13 -2.25 13.92
CA ASP A 257 11.71 -1.55 15.14
C ASP A 257 11.54 -0.04 14.90
N ASP A 258 10.83 0.63 15.81
CA ASP A 258 10.51 2.06 15.69
C ASP A 258 11.77 2.95 15.75
N ASN A 259 12.84 2.54 16.44
CA ASN A 259 14.09 3.30 16.46
C ASN A 259 14.80 3.29 15.10
N GLU A 260 14.74 2.15 14.41
CA GLU A 260 15.27 2.04 13.05
C GLU A 260 14.52 2.93 12.06
N LEU A 261 13.20 3.11 12.25
CA LEU A 261 12.39 4.04 11.45
C LEU A 261 12.79 5.50 11.68
N ILE A 262 13.07 5.88 12.95
CA ILE A 262 13.53 7.23 13.29
C ILE A 262 14.86 7.53 12.59
N VAL A 263 15.80 6.58 12.59
CA VAL A 263 17.08 6.72 11.88
C VAL A 263 16.85 6.85 10.37
N ALA A 264 16.02 5.98 9.79
CA ALA A 264 15.70 6.03 8.37
C ALA A 264 15.03 7.35 7.97
N PHE A 265 14.20 7.94 8.84
CA PHE A 265 13.59 9.26 8.59
C PHE A 265 14.67 10.35 8.49
N LEU A 266 15.61 10.40 9.43
CA LEU A 266 16.70 11.36 9.41
C LEU A 266 17.57 11.19 8.16
N ASP A 267 17.95 9.95 7.82
CA ASP A 267 18.72 9.65 6.62
C ASP A 267 18.03 10.15 5.35
N MET A 268 16.73 9.95 5.23
CA MET A 268 15.96 10.42 4.07
C MET A 268 15.89 11.94 3.99
N VAL A 269 15.66 12.62 5.11
CA VAL A 269 15.60 14.08 5.15
C VAL A 269 16.98 14.69 4.86
N GLU A 270 18.03 14.17 5.49
CA GLU A 270 19.39 14.73 5.37
C GLU A 270 20.04 14.43 4.02
N ASN A 271 19.88 13.21 3.49
CA ASN A 271 20.62 12.78 2.31
C ASN A 271 19.80 12.81 1.02
N HIS A 272 18.47 12.72 1.11
CA HIS A 272 17.57 12.69 -0.06
C HIS A 272 16.63 13.89 -0.17
N LYS A 273 16.49 14.70 0.89
CA LYS A 273 15.53 15.82 0.96
C LYS A 273 14.09 15.37 0.70
N MET A 274 13.78 14.11 1.05
CA MET A 274 12.47 13.49 0.90
C MET A 274 11.80 13.30 2.26
N ILE A 275 10.51 13.64 2.33
CA ILE A 275 9.68 13.39 3.51
C ILE A 275 8.80 12.17 3.22
N VAL A 276 9.01 11.12 4.00
CA VAL A 276 8.33 9.82 3.87
C VAL A 276 7.70 9.48 5.22
N GLU A 277 6.46 8.99 5.22
CA GLU A 277 5.80 8.50 6.43
C GLU A 277 6.50 7.25 6.97
N ASN A 278 6.42 7.01 8.28
CA ASN A 278 7.08 5.89 8.95
C ASN A 278 6.81 4.53 8.28
N SER A 279 5.58 4.29 7.83
CA SER A 279 5.25 3.07 7.08
C SER A 279 5.96 2.97 5.72
N GLY A 280 6.22 4.10 5.07
CA GLY A 280 7.00 4.16 3.84
C GLY A 280 8.51 4.01 4.07
N LEU A 281 8.99 4.30 5.30
CA LEU A 281 10.38 4.15 5.70
C LEU A 281 10.77 2.71 6.06
N LEU A 282 9.82 1.81 6.26
CA LEU A 282 10.09 0.40 6.57
C LEU A 282 11.11 -0.21 5.60
N THR A 283 10.91 0.00 4.31
CA THR A 283 11.79 -0.53 3.27
C THR A 283 13.16 0.14 3.22
N VAL A 284 13.25 1.39 3.63
CA VAL A 284 14.53 2.11 3.78
C VAL A 284 15.32 1.54 4.95
N ALA A 285 14.69 1.41 6.12
CA ALA A 285 15.31 0.82 7.30
C ALA A 285 15.76 -0.64 7.06
N ALA A 286 15.01 -1.39 6.24
CA ALA A 286 15.33 -2.77 5.90
C ALA A 286 16.57 -2.92 5.00
N LEU A 287 17.03 -1.88 4.32
CA LEU A 287 18.18 -1.95 3.41
C LEU A 287 19.44 -2.49 4.10
N LYS A 288 19.70 -2.11 5.35
CA LYS A 288 20.84 -2.57 6.14
C LYS A 288 20.78 -4.05 6.55
N HIS A 289 19.59 -4.65 6.46
CA HIS A 289 19.39 -6.09 6.76
C HIS A 289 19.58 -6.98 5.54
N ILE A 290 19.73 -6.42 4.34
CA ILE A 290 19.99 -7.17 3.11
C ILE A 290 21.45 -7.64 3.13
N LYS A 291 21.63 -8.95 3.28
CA LYS A 291 22.97 -9.57 3.39
C LYS A 291 23.70 -9.71 2.04
N ALA A 292 22.97 -9.61 0.93
CA ALA A 292 23.54 -9.71 -0.41
C ALA A 292 24.27 -8.40 -0.79
N GLU A 293 25.34 -8.53 -1.58
CA GLU A 293 26.11 -7.41 -2.11
C GLU A 293 26.08 -7.37 -3.64
N LYS A 294 26.39 -6.20 -4.21
CA LYS A 294 26.44 -5.97 -5.66
C LYS A 294 25.13 -6.27 -6.38
N LYS A 295 24.00 -6.14 -5.66
CA LYS A 295 22.64 -6.34 -6.16
C LYS A 295 21.97 -5.02 -6.52
N LYS A 296 21.01 -5.07 -7.43
CA LYS A 296 20.08 -3.96 -7.71
C LYS A 296 18.85 -4.12 -6.84
N VAL A 297 18.70 -3.21 -5.91
CA VAL A 297 17.66 -3.24 -4.88
C VAL A 297 16.72 -2.06 -5.08
N VAL A 298 15.43 -2.32 -5.20
CA VAL A 298 14.40 -1.28 -5.24
C VAL A 298 13.64 -1.26 -3.92
N SER A 299 13.62 -0.12 -3.26
CA SER A 299 12.86 0.14 -2.03
C SER A 299 11.63 1.00 -2.38
N ILE A 300 10.43 0.50 -2.07
CA ILE A 300 9.17 1.23 -2.35
C ILE A 300 8.87 2.18 -1.20
N LEU A 301 8.93 3.50 -1.46
CA LEU A 301 8.53 4.55 -0.53
C LEU A 301 7.02 4.77 -0.65
N SER A 302 6.25 4.02 0.12
CA SER A 302 4.81 3.84 -0.14
C SER A 302 3.94 5.06 0.16
N LEU A 303 4.29 5.86 1.18
CA LEU A 303 3.44 6.88 1.76
C LEU A 303 4.23 8.14 2.12
N SER A 304 3.63 9.31 1.90
CA SER A 304 4.10 10.61 2.40
C SER A 304 3.42 10.94 3.74
N LEU A 305 3.99 11.87 4.48
CA LEU A 305 3.33 12.46 5.64
C LEU A 305 2.13 13.32 5.17
N ILE A 306 0.92 12.88 5.48
CA ILE A 306 -0.31 13.58 5.07
C ILE A 306 -0.65 14.80 5.94
N HIS A 307 0.18 15.07 6.95
CA HIS A 307 -0.05 16.15 7.92
C HIS A 307 0.82 17.40 7.69
N ILE A 308 1.67 17.38 6.68
CA ILE A 308 2.55 18.50 6.35
C ILE A 308 1.90 19.40 5.30
#